data_8d31474b597f4f2bdf0cf97ee4031744
#
_entry.id   8d31474b597f4f2bdf0cf97ee4031744
#
_cell.length_a   1.000
_cell.length_b   1.000
_cell.length_c   1.000
_cell.angle_alpha   90.00
_cell.angle_beta   90.00
_cell.angle_gamma   90.00
#
_symmetry.space_group_name_H-M   'P 1'
#
loop_
_entity.id
_entity.type
_entity.pdbx_description
1 polymer ?
#
loop_
_entity_poly.entity_id
_entity_poly.type
_entity_poly.pdbx_seq_one_letter_code
_entity_poly.pdbx_strand_id
1 'polypeptide(L)'
;MSADRLRYLFFVTKPYSFPILEPIDQYISDSNSGETAWFTASTALNIIPNGKSLKTTEEVMAYNPDAVLVPGNIVPSYWPGIKVQIFHGMDDEVKGFYDITGQFDLYCTHGRESTKRLKQLAQKLKYFSVKETGWSKLDPLFANINPKLILNKNLVEKIGLDPRKPILLYAPTFPPKYTSANELLAEITKTKDRYQWLVKFHTLMEEKIQNKYRDLASESFKIIDDNNILPYFEISDVLITDTSSVAYEYLPLDRPIITYKAIARKDKGINIIEAKDLHGAITRSLLEPLEFSESRQFYLSEIQSYTDGRSSKRVINAIKESISEDIFSKLKPKPKNWLRNRKIKKMLKD
;
A
#
# COMPACT_ATOMS: atom_id res chain seq x y z
N MET A 1 -29.04 23.15 12.87
CA MET A 1 -27.61 23.32 13.08
C MET A 1 -26.92 22.51 12.02
N SER A 2 -26.20 23.12 11.06
CA SER A 2 -25.39 22.35 10.11
C SER A 2 -24.36 21.62 10.94
N ALA A 3 -24.38 20.29 10.90
CA ALA A 3 -23.29 19.51 11.49
C ALA A 3 -22.00 20.02 10.81
N ASP A 4 -21.09 20.61 11.59
CA ASP A 4 -19.84 21.10 11.07
C ASP A 4 -19.17 19.96 10.31
N ARG A 5 -18.90 20.21 9.03
CA ARG A 5 -18.24 19.25 8.15
C ARG A 5 -16.84 19.02 8.69
N LEU A 6 -16.49 17.76 9.02
CA LEU A 6 -15.15 17.41 9.47
C LEU A 6 -14.11 17.77 8.41
N ARG A 7 -12.97 18.26 8.87
CA ARG A 7 -11.80 18.61 8.05
C ARG A 7 -10.75 17.53 8.19
N TYR A 8 -10.40 16.93 7.07
CA TYR A 8 -9.40 15.85 6.99
C TYR A 8 -8.12 16.37 6.36
N LEU A 9 -6.97 16.04 6.96
CA LEU A 9 -5.66 16.33 6.41
C LEU A 9 -4.96 15.02 6.04
N PHE A 10 -4.56 14.90 4.79
CA PHE A 10 -3.74 13.80 4.30
C PHE A 10 -2.26 14.17 4.39
N PHE A 11 -1.50 13.47 5.23
CA PHE A 11 -0.09 13.74 5.42
C PHE A 11 0.77 12.72 4.66
N VAL A 12 1.50 13.21 3.66
CA VAL A 12 2.31 12.42 2.73
C VAL A 12 3.79 12.70 2.95
N THR A 13 4.55 11.65 3.25
CA THR A 13 6.02 11.71 3.38
C THR A 13 6.75 10.96 2.28
N LYS A 14 6.06 10.11 1.52
CA LYS A 14 6.60 9.27 0.43
C LYS A 14 5.55 9.07 -0.66
N PRO A 15 5.95 8.89 -1.94
CA PRO A 15 5.02 8.73 -3.07
C PRO A 15 4.03 7.59 -2.93
N TYR A 16 4.41 6.48 -2.31
CA TYR A 16 3.53 5.33 -2.09
C TYR A 16 2.30 5.63 -1.21
N SER A 17 2.28 6.79 -0.54
CA SER A 17 1.13 7.22 0.28
C SER A 17 -0.07 7.66 -0.56
N PHE A 18 0.14 8.15 -1.78
CA PHE A 18 -0.94 8.65 -2.64
C PHE A 18 -1.97 7.57 -2.96
N PRO A 19 -1.61 6.40 -3.52
CA PRO A 19 -2.59 5.36 -3.85
C PRO A 19 -3.35 4.82 -2.63
N ILE A 20 -2.87 5.08 -1.41
CA ILE A 20 -3.54 4.68 -0.16
C ILE A 20 -4.59 5.71 0.26
N LEU A 21 -4.28 6.99 0.09
CA LEU A 21 -5.11 8.10 0.57
C LEU A 21 -6.12 8.58 -0.47
N GLU A 22 -5.79 8.50 -1.76
CA GLU A 22 -6.68 8.92 -2.86
C GLU A 22 -8.07 8.27 -2.82
N PRO A 23 -8.23 6.95 -2.56
CA PRO A 23 -9.56 6.36 -2.45
C PRO A 23 -10.38 6.93 -1.28
N ILE A 24 -9.70 7.35 -0.19
CA ILE A 24 -10.37 7.98 0.95
C ILE A 24 -10.81 9.40 0.58
N ASP A 25 -9.95 10.17 -0.09
CA ASP A 25 -10.26 11.52 -0.58
C ASP A 25 -11.45 11.49 -1.55
N GLN A 26 -11.42 10.56 -2.51
CA GLN A 26 -12.52 10.34 -3.45
C GLN A 26 -13.82 10.00 -2.72
N TYR A 27 -13.78 9.10 -1.74
CA TYR A 27 -14.96 8.75 -0.95
C TYR A 27 -15.53 9.97 -0.19
N ILE A 28 -14.67 10.79 0.43
CA ILE A 28 -15.10 12.00 1.15
C ILE A 28 -15.78 12.98 0.18
N SER A 29 -15.19 13.17 -0.99
CA SER A 29 -15.73 14.03 -2.06
C SER A 29 -17.10 13.54 -2.55
N ASP A 30 -17.19 12.28 -2.95
CA ASP A 30 -18.40 11.68 -3.54
C ASP A 30 -19.56 11.62 -2.54
N SER A 31 -19.27 11.35 -1.27
CA SER A 31 -20.26 11.26 -0.20
C SER A 31 -20.55 12.60 0.47
N ASN A 32 -19.86 13.67 0.07
CA ASN A 32 -19.94 14.99 0.70
C ASN A 32 -19.73 14.93 2.22
N SER A 33 -18.81 14.05 2.66
CA SER A 33 -18.63 13.68 4.07
C SER A 33 -17.77 14.63 4.88
N GLY A 34 -17.13 15.63 4.24
CA GLY A 34 -16.24 16.59 4.89
C GLY A 34 -15.45 17.41 3.88
N GLU A 35 -14.42 18.09 4.37
CA GLU A 35 -13.45 18.84 3.57
C GLU A 35 -12.09 18.15 3.66
N THR A 36 -11.31 18.20 2.59
CA THR A 36 -9.99 17.58 2.53
C THR A 36 -8.90 18.59 2.21
N ALA A 37 -7.70 18.34 2.75
CA ALA A 37 -6.48 19.03 2.36
C ALA A 37 -5.30 18.05 2.39
N TRP A 38 -4.28 18.33 1.61
CA TRP A 38 -3.08 17.55 1.49
C TRP A 38 -1.86 18.31 1.98
N PHE A 39 -0.99 17.65 2.73
CA PHE A 39 0.34 18.15 3.08
C PHE A 39 1.41 17.13 2.67
N THR A 40 2.30 17.57 1.79
CA THR A 40 3.40 16.74 1.28
C THR A 40 4.72 17.21 1.88
N ALA A 41 5.31 16.41 2.76
CA ALA A 41 6.51 16.78 3.52
C ALA A 41 7.82 16.79 2.70
N SER A 42 7.84 16.26 1.48
CA SER A 42 9.03 16.19 0.64
C SER A 42 8.87 17.03 -0.62
N THR A 43 9.76 18.01 -0.81
CA THR A 43 9.84 18.81 -2.04
C THR A 43 10.26 18.00 -3.28
N ALA A 44 10.76 16.77 -3.08
CA ALA A 44 11.10 15.84 -4.16
C ALA A 44 9.87 15.13 -4.76
N LEU A 45 8.70 15.31 -4.18
CA LEU A 45 7.46 14.76 -4.72
C LEU A 45 6.85 15.76 -5.70
N ASN A 46 7.15 15.60 -6.98
CA ASN A 46 6.52 16.39 -8.07
C ASN A 46 5.04 16.03 -8.28
N ILE A 47 4.42 15.34 -7.33
CA ILE A 47 3.01 14.94 -7.38
C ILE A 47 2.22 16.00 -6.64
N ILE A 48 1.37 16.71 -7.36
CA ILE A 48 0.39 17.64 -6.79
C ILE A 48 -0.91 16.86 -6.68
N PRO A 49 -1.40 16.60 -5.45
CA PRO A 49 -2.71 15.97 -5.29
C PRO A 49 -3.81 16.88 -5.84
N ASN A 50 -4.88 16.27 -6.33
CA ASN A 50 -6.08 17.02 -6.67
C ASN A 50 -6.68 17.58 -5.39
N GLY A 51 -6.94 18.91 -5.34
CA GLY A 51 -7.56 19.56 -4.21
C GLY A 51 -6.65 20.54 -3.47
N LYS A 52 -7.03 20.88 -2.23
CA LYS A 52 -6.35 21.89 -1.41
C LYS A 52 -5.00 21.35 -0.92
N SER A 53 -3.91 22.01 -1.29
CA SER A 53 -2.55 21.68 -0.82
C SER A 53 -2.08 22.71 0.21
N LEU A 54 -1.59 22.20 1.35
CA LEU A 54 -0.97 23.00 2.41
C LEU A 54 0.54 22.75 2.39
N LYS A 55 1.32 23.80 2.59
CA LYS A 55 2.79 23.76 2.43
C LYS A 55 3.55 24.02 3.73
N THR A 56 2.91 24.68 4.71
CA THR A 56 3.55 25.05 5.97
C THR A 56 2.72 24.60 7.18
N THR A 57 3.39 24.51 8.33
CA THR A 57 2.72 24.20 9.60
C THR A 57 1.68 25.27 9.96
N GLU A 58 1.93 26.54 9.65
CA GLU A 58 0.98 27.64 9.88
C GLU A 58 -0.30 27.44 9.09
N GLU A 59 -0.19 27.02 7.82
CA GLU A 59 -1.36 26.70 6.99
C GLU A 59 -2.15 25.51 7.57
N VAL A 60 -1.47 24.49 8.10
CA VAL A 60 -2.12 23.36 8.80
C VAL A 60 -2.83 23.85 10.06
N MET A 61 -2.17 24.69 10.86
CA MET A 61 -2.78 25.26 12.07
C MET A 61 -4.02 26.11 11.71
N ALA A 62 -3.96 26.91 10.67
CA ALA A 62 -5.08 27.73 10.19
C ALA A 62 -6.22 26.86 9.60
N TYR A 63 -5.88 25.76 8.89
CA TYR A 63 -6.86 24.81 8.38
C TYR A 63 -7.56 24.07 9.54
N ASN A 64 -6.87 23.87 10.65
CA ASN A 64 -7.35 23.22 11.86
C ASN A 64 -8.09 21.89 11.59
N PRO A 65 -7.41 20.84 11.07
CA PRO A 65 -8.04 19.58 10.76
C PRO A 65 -8.59 18.87 12.02
N ASP A 66 -9.73 18.18 11.86
CA ASP A 66 -10.28 17.30 12.90
C ASP A 66 -9.56 15.94 12.93
N ALA A 67 -9.03 15.49 11.79
CA ALA A 67 -8.24 14.27 11.67
C ALA A 67 -7.09 14.43 10.68
N VAL A 68 -5.92 13.86 11.03
CA VAL A 68 -4.73 13.76 10.16
C VAL A 68 -4.49 12.29 9.82
N LEU A 69 -4.70 11.92 8.55
CA LEU A 69 -4.58 10.55 8.05
C LEU A 69 -3.17 10.32 7.51
N VAL A 70 -2.53 9.24 7.95
CA VAL A 70 -1.10 9.01 7.72
C VAL A 70 -0.83 7.54 7.38
N PRO A 71 -0.35 7.22 6.18
CA PRO A 71 0.16 5.88 5.88
C PRO A 71 1.52 5.58 6.52
N GLY A 72 2.37 6.60 6.66
CA GLY A 72 3.69 6.47 7.27
C GLY A 72 3.68 6.37 8.78
N ASN A 73 4.86 6.16 9.39
CA ASN A 73 5.01 5.96 10.84
C ASN A 73 5.37 7.24 11.62
N ILE A 74 5.28 8.40 10.98
CA ILE A 74 5.59 9.70 11.59
C ILE A 74 4.50 10.71 11.29
N VAL A 75 4.16 11.51 12.31
CA VAL A 75 3.22 12.63 12.16
C VAL A 75 3.56 13.71 13.20
N PRO A 76 3.45 15.01 12.87
CA PRO A 76 3.62 16.07 13.86
C PRO A 76 2.55 15.97 14.95
N SER A 77 2.96 15.70 16.20
CA SER A 77 2.02 15.60 17.32
C SER A 77 1.44 16.96 17.74
N TYR A 78 2.08 18.05 17.32
CA TYR A 78 1.67 19.42 17.62
C TYR A 78 0.64 20.00 16.63
N TRP A 79 0.35 19.29 15.53
CA TRP A 79 -0.76 19.66 14.65
C TRP A 79 -2.11 19.38 15.32
N PRO A 80 -3.17 20.15 15.02
CA PRO A 80 -4.51 19.88 15.56
C PRO A 80 -5.11 18.57 15.02
N GLY A 81 -6.20 18.14 15.60
CA GLY A 81 -6.96 16.94 15.24
C GLY A 81 -6.31 15.63 15.68
N ILE A 82 -7.09 14.55 15.59
CA ILE A 82 -6.63 13.19 15.89
C ILE A 82 -5.67 12.67 14.82
N LYS A 83 -4.68 11.88 15.21
CA LYS A 83 -3.70 11.28 14.31
C LYS A 83 -4.12 9.85 14.00
N VAL A 84 -4.42 9.58 12.73
CA VAL A 84 -4.97 8.31 12.26
C VAL A 84 -3.93 7.56 11.42
N GLN A 85 -3.52 6.38 11.88
CA GLN A 85 -2.62 5.49 11.16
C GLN A 85 -3.42 4.65 10.16
N ILE A 86 -3.06 4.73 8.86
CA ILE A 86 -3.70 3.94 7.78
C ILE A 86 -2.79 2.79 7.32
N PHE A 87 -1.52 2.78 7.73
CA PHE A 87 -0.46 1.90 7.28
C PHE A 87 -0.08 2.04 5.79
N HIS A 88 1.12 1.60 5.46
CA HIS A 88 1.66 1.70 4.09
C HIS A 88 1.96 0.36 3.43
N GLY A 89 1.57 -0.73 4.07
CA GLY A 89 1.71 -2.10 3.56
C GLY A 89 0.86 -3.06 4.37
N MET A 90 0.65 -4.25 3.84
CA MET A 90 -0.19 -5.30 4.44
C MET A 90 0.63 -6.39 5.13
N ASP A 91 1.96 -6.38 4.99
CA ASP A 91 2.82 -7.38 5.61
C ASP A 91 3.03 -7.06 7.09
N ASP A 92 2.28 -7.72 7.93
CA ASP A 92 2.34 -7.61 9.38
C ASP A 92 3.49 -8.39 10.02
N GLU A 93 4.23 -9.17 9.23
CA GLU A 93 5.45 -9.86 9.66
C GLU A 93 6.71 -9.00 9.51
N VAL A 94 6.61 -7.86 8.81
CA VAL A 94 7.71 -6.91 8.66
C VAL A 94 8.09 -6.32 10.02
N LYS A 95 9.38 -6.30 10.29
CA LYS A 95 9.93 -5.66 11.49
C LYS A 95 9.48 -4.20 11.59
N GLY A 96 8.89 -3.86 12.71
CA GLY A 96 8.42 -2.49 12.99
C GLY A 96 6.95 -2.22 12.65
N PHE A 97 6.22 -3.14 12.05
CA PHE A 97 4.78 -2.96 11.79
C PHE A 97 3.99 -2.68 13.08
N TYR A 98 4.34 -3.36 14.16
CA TYR A 98 3.72 -3.21 15.48
C TYR A 98 4.48 -2.28 16.44
N ASP A 99 5.43 -1.49 15.94
CA ASP A 99 6.15 -0.51 16.77
C ASP A 99 5.27 0.69 17.09
N ILE A 100 4.72 0.70 18.29
CA ILE A 100 3.83 1.77 18.74
C ILE A 100 4.66 2.99 19.15
N THR A 101 4.65 4.01 18.29
CA THR A 101 5.45 5.22 18.49
C THR A 101 4.87 6.22 19.48
N GLY A 102 3.60 6.04 19.87
CA GLY A 102 2.88 7.00 20.73
C GLY A 102 2.48 8.30 20.02
N GLN A 103 2.50 8.34 18.69
CA GLN A 103 2.09 9.53 17.93
C GLN A 103 0.63 9.47 17.48
N PHE A 104 0.08 8.27 17.26
CA PHE A 104 -1.26 8.07 16.74
C PHE A 104 -2.31 7.89 17.84
N ASP A 105 -3.52 8.36 17.55
CA ASP A 105 -4.71 8.23 18.42
C ASP A 105 -5.58 7.05 17.99
N LEU A 106 -5.66 6.80 16.67
CA LEU A 106 -6.45 5.76 16.06
C LEU A 106 -5.59 4.96 15.06
N TYR A 107 -5.67 3.64 15.14
CA TYR A 107 -5.10 2.71 14.16
C TYR A 107 -6.23 2.06 13.37
N CYS A 108 -6.26 2.29 12.06
CA CYS A 108 -7.18 1.66 11.13
C CYS A 108 -6.50 0.43 10.52
N THR A 109 -6.91 -0.77 10.93
CA THR A 109 -6.24 -2.02 10.57
C THR A 109 -6.89 -2.71 9.38
N HIS A 110 -6.11 -3.51 8.66
CA HIS A 110 -6.51 -4.15 7.42
C HIS A 110 -7.34 -5.43 7.67
N GLY A 111 -6.90 -6.28 8.59
CA GLY A 111 -7.46 -7.60 8.80
C GLY A 111 -7.44 -8.05 10.25
N ARG A 112 -7.94 -9.25 10.47
CA ARG A 112 -8.18 -9.82 11.81
C ARG A 112 -6.92 -9.93 12.64
N GLU A 113 -5.83 -10.44 12.04
CA GLU A 113 -4.58 -10.69 12.79
C GLU A 113 -3.96 -9.38 13.28
N SER A 114 -3.79 -8.39 12.41
CA SER A 114 -3.28 -7.07 12.79
C SER A 114 -4.19 -6.38 13.81
N THR A 115 -5.50 -6.50 13.66
CA THR A 115 -6.49 -5.96 14.60
C THR A 115 -6.36 -6.57 15.98
N LYS A 116 -6.29 -7.90 16.06
CA LYS A 116 -6.15 -8.64 17.33
C LYS A 116 -4.89 -8.20 18.08
N ARG A 117 -3.76 -8.17 17.38
CA ARG A 117 -2.46 -7.83 17.97
C ARG A 117 -2.40 -6.36 18.42
N LEU A 118 -2.90 -5.43 17.60
CA LEU A 118 -2.94 -4.01 17.99
C LEU A 118 -3.93 -3.74 19.13
N LYS A 119 -5.07 -4.43 19.18
CA LYS A 119 -5.99 -4.33 20.34
C LYS A 119 -5.34 -4.79 21.64
N GLN A 120 -4.54 -5.85 21.63
CA GLN A 120 -3.77 -6.28 22.80
C GLN A 120 -2.78 -5.21 23.25
N LEU A 121 -2.08 -4.57 22.31
CA LEU A 121 -1.19 -3.45 22.60
C LEU A 121 -1.97 -2.22 23.14
N ALA A 122 -3.14 -1.91 22.59
CA ALA A 122 -4.00 -0.83 23.06
C ALA A 122 -4.48 -1.06 24.50
N GLN A 123 -4.87 -2.28 24.85
CA GLN A 123 -5.26 -2.65 26.22
C GLN A 123 -4.10 -2.44 27.21
N LYS A 124 -2.86 -2.76 26.80
CA LYS A 124 -1.64 -2.59 27.63
C LYS A 124 -1.25 -1.11 27.77
N LEU A 125 -1.22 -0.37 26.67
CA LEU A 125 -0.68 0.98 26.59
C LEU A 125 -1.72 2.06 26.93
N LYS A 126 -2.99 1.86 26.58
CA LYS A 126 -4.17 2.67 26.92
C LYS A 126 -4.17 4.12 26.40
N TYR A 127 -3.35 4.46 25.40
CA TYR A 127 -3.29 5.81 24.84
C TYR A 127 -3.65 5.88 23.33
N PHE A 128 -4.19 4.81 22.77
CA PHE A 128 -4.72 4.78 21.40
C PHE A 128 -5.87 3.80 21.27
N SER A 129 -6.66 3.95 20.22
CA SER A 129 -7.76 3.07 19.83
C SER A 129 -7.44 2.31 18.54
N VAL A 130 -8.17 1.22 18.30
CA VAL A 130 -8.01 0.36 17.11
C VAL A 130 -9.37 0.05 16.51
N LYS A 131 -9.53 0.31 15.22
CA LYS A 131 -10.72 -0.05 14.42
C LYS A 131 -10.29 -0.87 13.20
N GLU A 132 -10.99 -1.97 12.94
CA GLU A 132 -10.78 -2.77 11.73
C GLU A 132 -11.56 -2.15 10.58
N THR A 133 -10.88 -1.75 9.52
CA THR A 133 -11.47 -0.99 8.41
C THR A 133 -11.26 -1.63 7.05
N GLY A 134 -10.32 -2.57 6.93
CA GLY A 134 -9.76 -2.92 5.65
C GLY A 134 -8.73 -1.87 5.18
N TRP A 135 -8.18 -2.05 4.00
CA TRP A 135 -7.16 -1.16 3.45
C TRP A 135 -7.65 -0.42 2.21
N SER A 136 -7.74 0.90 2.31
CA SER A 136 -8.29 1.78 1.28
C SER A 136 -7.61 1.66 -0.08
N LYS A 137 -6.30 1.39 -0.12
CA LYS A 137 -5.56 1.19 -1.37
C LYS A 137 -6.19 0.14 -2.28
N LEU A 138 -6.78 -0.91 -1.70
CA LEU A 138 -7.39 -2.01 -2.46
C LEU A 138 -8.85 -1.75 -2.87
N ASP A 139 -9.48 -0.69 -2.39
CA ASP A 139 -10.88 -0.39 -2.73
C ASP A 139 -11.13 -0.35 -4.25
N PRO A 140 -10.29 0.31 -5.09
CA PRO A 140 -10.48 0.31 -6.54
C PRO A 140 -10.39 -1.11 -7.14
N LEU A 141 -9.47 -1.94 -6.63
CA LEU A 141 -9.30 -3.31 -7.12
C LEU A 141 -10.54 -4.15 -6.82
N PHE A 142 -11.07 -4.09 -5.60
CA PHE A 142 -12.29 -4.83 -5.21
C PHE A 142 -13.54 -4.31 -5.93
N ALA A 143 -13.64 -3.00 -6.19
CA ALA A 143 -14.75 -2.44 -6.95
C ALA A 143 -14.77 -2.95 -8.41
N ASN A 144 -13.60 -3.26 -8.97
CA ASN A 144 -13.41 -3.74 -10.33
C ASN A 144 -13.36 -5.27 -10.43
N ILE A 145 -13.22 -6.01 -9.34
CA ILE A 145 -13.29 -7.48 -9.32
C ILE A 145 -14.73 -7.91 -9.64
N ASN A 146 -15.06 -7.87 -10.91
CA ASN A 146 -16.18 -8.60 -11.47
C ASN A 146 -15.66 -9.99 -11.90
N PRO A 147 -16.37 -11.11 -11.60
CA PRO A 147 -15.96 -12.46 -12.01
C PRO A 147 -15.81 -12.66 -13.53
N LYS A 148 -16.22 -11.69 -14.32
CA LYS A 148 -15.98 -11.61 -15.77
C LYS A 148 -14.86 -10.61 -16.09
N LEU A 149 -13.79 -10.61 -15.34
CA LEU A 149 -12.64 -9.71 -15.53
C LEU A 149 -12.19 -9.72 -16.99
N ILE A 150 -12.76 -8.79 -17.71
CA ILE A 150 -12.17 -8.29 -18.94
C ILE A 150 -10.88 -7.65 -18.45
N LEU A 151 -9.72 -8.31 -18.66
CA LEU A 151 -8.43 -7.64 -18.65
C LEU A 151 -8.66 -6.21 -19.13
N ASN A 152 -8.16 -5.24 -18.43
CA ASN A 152 -8.27 -3.84 -18.86
C ASN A 152 -7.56 -3.71 -20.22
N LYS A 153 -8.27 -4.18 -21.28
CA LYS A 153 -7.74 -4.24 -22.65
C LYS A 153 -7.23 -2.89 -23.09
N ASN A 154 -7.91 -1.83 -22.67
CA ASN A 154 -7.50 -0.47 -22.99
C ASN A 154 -6.11 -0.15 -22.42
N LEU A 155 -5.79 -0.63 -21.21
CA LEU A 155 -4.46 -0.44 -20.65
C LEU A 155 -3.42 -1.29 -21.40
N VAL A 156 -3.72 -2.56 -21.67
CA VAL A 156 -2.79 -3.45 -22.41
C VAL A 156 -2.43 -2.86 -23.76
N GLU A 157 -3.43 -2.39 -24.52
CA GLU A 157 -3.23 -1.73 -25.82
C GLU A 157 -2.47 -0.40 -25.68
N LYS A 158 -2.82 0.43 -24.69
CA LYS A 158 -2.17 1.72 -24.42
C LYS A 158 -0.67 1.59 -24.14
N ILE A 159 -0.26 0.53 -23.43
CA ILE A 159 1.16 0.27 -23.15
C ILE A 159 1.85 -0.55 -24.24
N GLY A 160 1.12 -0.90 -25.32
CA GLY A 160 1.65 -1.60 -26.48
C GLY A 160 1.99 -3.06 -26.22
N LEU A 161 1.17 -3.77 -25.43
CA LEU A 161 1.27 -5.21 -25.21
C LEU A 161 0.19 -5.96 -25.99
N ASP A 162 0.44 -7.23 -26.30
CA ASP A 162 -0.51 -8.12 -26.97
C ASP A 162 -1.42 -8.82 -25.95
N PRO A 163 -2.74 -8.58 -25.93
CA PRO A 163 -3.65 -9.16 -24.94
C PRO A 163 -3.83 -10.70 -25.08
N ARG A 164 -3.24 -11.31 -26.10
CA ARG A 164 -3.27 -12.77 -26.33
C ARG A 164 -2.08 -13.50 -25.71
N LYS A 165 -1.05 -12.75 -25.24
CA LYS A 165 0.16 -13.33 -24.66
C LYS A 165 0.17 -13.12 -23.14
N PRO A 166 0.68 -14.08 -22.36
CA PRO A 166 0.80 -13.93 -20.91
C PRO A 166 1.62 -12.70 -20.53
N ILE A 167 1.12 -11.97 -19.54
CA ILE A 167 1.77 -10.78 -18.97
C ILE A 167 2.28 -11.11 -17.59
N LEU A 168 3.59 -10.99 -17.38
CA LEU A 168 4.29 -11.24 -16.13
C LEU A 168 4.61 -9.91 -15.47
N LEU A 169 4.19 -9.73 -14.22
CA LEU A 169 4.55 -8.55 -13.42
C LEU A 169 5.68 -8.90 -12.46
N TYR A 170 6.83 -8.27 -12.63
CA TYR A 170 7.95 -8.38 -11.71
C TYR A 170 8.04 -7.15 -10.82
N ALA A 171 7.87 -7.35 -9.51
CA ALA A 171 7.86 -6.27 -8.52
C ALA A 171 8.72 -6.62 -7.30
N PRO A 172 10.06 -6.50 -7.40
CA PRO A 172 10.98 -6.83 -6.32
C PRO A 172 10.99 -5.78 -5.20
N THR A 173 11.34 -6.21 -3.98
CA THR A 173 11.67 -5.28 -2.89
C THR A 173 12.99 -4.54 -3.16
N PHE A 174 13.26 -3.47 -2.41
CA PHE A 174 14.44 -2.62 -2.69
C PHE A 174 15.68 -2.90 -1.81
N PRO A 175 15.58 -3.35 -0.51
CA PRO A 175 16.75 -3.49 0.33
C PRO A 175 17.72 -4.52 -0.27
N PRO A 176 19.02 -4.20 -0.41
CA PRO A 176 20.00 -5.06 -1.10
C PRO A 176 20.07 -6.49 -0.55
N LYS A 177 19.77 -6.69 0.74
CA LYS A 177 19.76 -8.00 1.39
C LYS A 177 18.59 -8.90 0.95
N TYR A 178 17.48 -8.29 0.50
CA TYR A 178 16.22 -8.99 0.28
C TYR A 178 15.75 -8.95 -1.17
N THR A 179 16.25 -7.99 -1.95
CA THR A 179 15.88 -7.86 -3.36
C THR A 179 16.38 -9.03 -4.20
N SER A 180 15.52 -9.54 -5.06
CA SER A 180 15.85 -10.55 -6.07
C SER A 180 16.41 -9.94 -7.36
N ALA A 181 16.50 -8.62 -7.45
CA ALA A 181 16.70 -7.93 -8.72
C ALA A 181 18.04 -8.23 -9.40
N ASN A 182 19.12 -8.50 -8.65
CA ASN A 182 20.38 -8.90 -9.25
C ASN A 182 20.41 -10.37 -9.64
N GLU A 183 19.84 -11.23 -8.80
CA GLU A 183 19.86 -12.69 -8.96
C GLU A 183 18.99 -13.16 -10.12
N LEU A 184 17.79 -12.55 -10.28
CA LEU A 184 16.86 -12.96 -11.33
C LEU A 184 17.12 -12.29 -12.68
N LEU A 185 17.96 -11.27 -12.76
CA LEU A 185 18.20 -10.50 -14.01
C LEU A 185 18.56 -11.39 -15.19
N ALA A 186 19.49 -12.35 -15.01
CA ALA A 186 19.95 -13.22 -16.08
C ALA A 186 18.82 -14.15 -16.60
N GLU A 187 18.01 -14.68 -15.69
CA GLU A 187 16.90 -15.57 -16.08
C GLU A 187 15.75 -14.80 -16.72
N ILE A 188 15.46 -13.58 -16.23
CA ILE A 188 14.49 -12.67 -16.85
C ILE A 188 14.95 -12.31 -18.26
N THR A 189 16.24 -12.00 -18.45
CA THR A 189 16.81 -11.70 -19.77
C THR A 189 16.63 -12.85 -20.76
N LYS A 190 16.82 -14.10 -20.34
CA LYS A 190 16.62 -15.29 -21.19
C LYS A 190 15.18 -15.46 -21.66
N THR A 191 14.23 -14.93 -20.93
CA THR A 191 12.79 -15.12 -21.17
C THR A 191 12.08 -13.88 -21.70
N LYS A 192 12.78 -12.74 -21.84
CA LYS A 192 12.19 -11.45 -22.21
C LYS A 192 11.41 -11.45 -23.52
N ASP A 193 11.81 -12.26 -24.49
CA ASP A 193 11.16 -12.33 -25.80
C ASP A 193 10.08 -13.42 -25.87
N ARG A 194 10.03 -14.31 -24.86
CA ARG A 194 9.05 -15.40 -24.75
C ARG A 194 7.75 -14.95 -24.10
N TYR A 195 7.83 -14.05 -23.12
CA TYR A 195 6.71 -13.51 -22.35
C TYR A 195 6.67 -12.00 -22.48
N GLN A 196 5.56 -11.42 -22.07
CA GLN A 196 5.46 -9.98 -21.89
C GLN A 196 5.75 -9.63 -20.43
N TRP A 197 6.68 -8.71 -20.22
CA TRP A 197 7.13 -8.32 -18.90
C TRP A 197 6.72 -6.90 -18.56
N LEU A 198 6.17 -6.73 -17.37
CA LEU A 198 6.00 -5.47 -16.69
C LEU A 198 6.93 -5.48 -15.47
N VAL A 199 7.82 -4.53 -15.39
CA VAL A 199 8.76 -4.42 -14.27
C VAL A 199 8.49 -3.15 -13.51
N LYS A 200 8.13 -3.28 -12.23
CA LYS A 200 7.86 -2.15 -11.36
C LYS A 200 8.77 -2.17 -10.15
N PHE A 201 9.69 -1.23 -10.12
CA PHE A 201 10.58 -1.10 -8.97
C PHE A 201 9.94 -0.31 -7.83
N HIS A 202 10.36 -0.64 -6.62
CA HIS A 202 10.11 0.21 -5.47
C HIS A 202 10.83 1.57 -5.66
N THR A 203 10.24 2.66 -5.20
CA THR A 203 10.79 4.03 -5.37
C THR A 203 12.18 4.24 -4.75
N LEU A 204 12.59 3.37 -3.84
CA LEU A 204 13.90 3.38 -3.19
C LEU A 204 14.90 2.38 -3.80
N MET A 205 14.56 1.73 -4.93
CA MET A 205 15.48 0.84 -5.63
C MET A 205 16.70 1.62 -6.17
N GLU A 206 17.86 1.06 -6.02
CA GLU A 206 19.09 1.63 -6.55
C GLU A 206 19.01 1.87 -8.07
N GLU A 207 19.35 3.07 -8.51
CA GLU A 207 19.29 3.47 -9.93
C GLU A 207 20.12 2.56 -10.82
N LYS A 208 21.30 2.13 -10.34
CA LYS A 208 22.18 1.19 -11.04
C LYS A 208 21.48 -0.13 -11.36
N ILE A 209 20.62 -0.62 -10.46
CA ILE A 209 19.85 -1.85 -10.68
C ILE A 209 18.75 -1.56 -11.71
N GLN A 210 18.02 -0.46 -11.53
CA GLN A 210 16.95 -0.07 -12.45
C GLN A 210 17.46 0.07 -13.89
N ASN A 211 18.65 0.67 -14.09
CA ASN A 211 19.22 0.89 -15.41
C ASN A 211 19.52 -0.43 -16.14
N LYS A 212 19.99 -1.47 -15.43
CA LYS A 212 20.18 -2.81 -16.05
C LYS A 212 18.89 -3.38 -16.64
N TYR A 213 17.74 -3.11 -16.03
CA TYR A 213 16.45 -3.54 -16.54
C TYR A 213 15.91 -2.61 -17.62
N ARG A 214 16.20 -1.29 -17.54
CA ARG A 214 15.87 -0.34 -18.61
C ARG A 214 16.59 -0.70 -19.92
N ASP A 215 17.82 -1.23 -19.85
CA ASP A 215 18.56 -1.72 -21.01
C ASP A 215 17.89 -2.92 -21.70
N LEU A 216 16.97 -3.63 -21.02
CA LEU A 216 16.17 -4.72 -21.58
C LEU A 216 14.87 -4.23 -22.23
N ALA A 217 14.52 -2.95 -22.10
CA ALA A 217 13.24 -2.40 -22.58
C ALA A 217 13.01 -2.69 -24.06
N SER A 218 11.82 -3.16 -24.38
CA SER A 218 11.41 -3.52 -25.74
C SER A 218 9.89 -3.44 -25.89
N GLU A 219 9.33 -3.88 -27.00
CA GLU A 219 7.88 -4.00 -27.17
C GLU A 219 7.25 -4.94 -26.15
N SER A 220 7.93 -6.03 -25.80
CA SER A 220 7.47 -7.04 -24.85
C SER A 220 8.01 -6.85 -23.42
N PHE A 221 8.85 -5.84 -23.15
CA PHE A 221 9.48 -5.61 -21.87
C PHE A 221 9.34 -4.15 -21.44
N LYS A 222 8.44 -3.86 -20.52
CA LYS A 222 8.11 -2.49 -20.11
C LYS A 222 8.52 -2.21 -18.68
N ILE A 223 9.16 -1.06 -18.44
CA ILE A 223 9.41 -0.53 -17.10
C ILE A 223 8.26 0.40 -16.73
N ILE A 224 7.73 0.21 -15.53
CA ILE A 224 6.59 0.96 -15.00
C ILE A 224 7.09 2.02 -14.02
N ASP A 225 6.95 3.27 -14.38
CA ASP A 225 7.33 4.42 -13.55
C ASP A 225 6.13 5.00 -12.75
N ASP A 226 4.91 4.51 -12.98
CA ASP A 226 3.71 4.91 -12.25
C ASP A 226 3.81 4.57 -10.75
N ASN A 227 3.30 5.43 -9.87
CA ASN A 227 3.27 5.18 -8.43
C ASN A 227 2.19 4.16 -8.01
N ASN A 228 1.14 4.02 -8.81
CA ASN A 228 0.06 3.06 -8.57
C ASN A 228 0.30 1.75 -9.30
N ILE A 229 0.43 0.65 -8.56
CA ILE A 229 0.63 -0.69 -9.13
C ILE A 229 -0.68 -1.40 -9.50
N LEU A 230 -1.82 -0.98 -8.95
CA LEU A 230 -3.09 -1.71 -9.07
C LEU A 230 -3.54 -1.93 -10.52
N PRO A 231 -3.46 -0.96 -11.44
CA PRO A 231 -3.82 -1.21 -12.84
C PRO A 231 -2.99 -2.31 -13.51
N TYR A 232 -1.73 -2.48 -13.07
CA TYR A 232 -0.84 -3.52 -13.59
C TYR A 232 -1.10 -4.88 -12.97
N PHE A 233 -1.64 -4.92 -11.75
CA PHE A 233 -2.19 -6.16 -11.18
C PHE A 233 -3.35 -6.70 -12.02
N GLU A 234 -4.26 -5.83 -12.42
CA GLU A 234 -5.45 -6.22 -13.19
C GLU A 234 -5.10 -6.89 -14.53
N ILE A 235 -4.01 -6.47 -15.17
CA ILE A 235 -3.60 -6.97 -16.47
C ILE A 235 -2.56 -8.08 -16.46
N SER A 236 -1.95 -8.38 -15.29
CA SER A 236 -0.91 -9.41 -15.19
C SER A 236 -1.50 -10.79 -14.87
N ASP A 237 -0.96 -11.84 -15.49
CA ASP A 237 -1.35 -13.22 -15.24
C ASP A 237 -0.58 -13.85 -14.08
N VAL A 238 0.65 -13.43 -13.87
CA VAL A 238 1.54 -13.94 -12.81
C VAL A 238 2.28 -12.78 -12.16
N LEU A 239 2.29 -12.72 -10.83
CA LEU A 239 3.19 -11.86 -10.07
C LEU A 239 4.47 -12.61 -9.74
N ILE A 240 5.61 -11.97 -10.02
CA ILE A 240 6.94 -12.44 -9.60
C ILE A 240 7.51 -11.40 -8.63
N THR A 241 7.92 -11.84 -7.45
CA THR A 241 8.44 -10.96 -6.41
C THR A 241 9.41 -11.71 -5.49
N ASP A 242 9.75 -11.15 -4.35
CA ASP A 242 10.59 -11.74 -3.32
C ASP A 242 9.94 -11.66 -1.93
N THR A 243 10.56 -10.98 -0.96
CA THR A 243 9.99 -10.75 0.38
C THR A 243 9.12 -9.48 0.43
N SER A 244 8.66 -8.97 -0.70
CA SER A 244 7.86 -7.74 -0.79
C SER A 244 6.42 -7.96 -0.34
N SER A 245 5.87 -6.97 0.37
CA SER A 245 4.45 -6.94 0.74
C SER A 245 3.49 -6.88 -0.45
N VAL A 246 3.99 -6.57 -1.64
CA VAL A 246 3.22 -6.56 -2.89
C VAL A 246 2.55 -7.90 -3.17
N ALA A 247 3.15 -9.02 -2.70
CA ALA A 247 2.55 -10.34 -2.80
C ALA A 247 1.18 -10.43 -2.12
N TYR A 248 1.01 -9.74 -1.00
CA TYR A 248 -0.26 -9.71 -0.26
C TYR A 248 -1.29 -8.78 -0.91
N GLU A 249 -0.83 -7.71 -1.55
CA GLU A 249 -1.67 -6.80 -2.32
C GLU A 249 -2.25 -7.46 -3.57
N TYR A 250 -1.60 -8.52 -4.08
CA TYR A 250 -2.01 -9.27 -5.26
C TYR A 250 -3.00 -10.42 -4.95
N LEU A 251 -3.09 -10.86 -3.69
CA LEU A 251 -3.97 -11.96 -3.27
C LEU A 251 -5.45 -11.81 -3.67
N PRO A 252 -6.04 -10.59 -3.69
CA PRO A 252 -7.44 -10.43 -4.12
C PRO A 252 -7.76 -10.94 -5.51
N LEU A 253 -6.77 -11.04 -6.39
CA LEU A 253 -6.96 -11.50 -7.77
C LEU A 253 -6.98 -13.03 -7.88
N ASP A 254 -6.57 -13.74 -6.85
CA ASP A 254 -6.39 -15.20 -6.83
C ASP A 254 -5.58 -15.74 -8.02
N ARG A 255 -4.63 -14.95 -8.53
CA ARG A 255 -3.71 -15.30 -9.60
C ARG A 255 -2.39 -15.83 -9.06
N PRO A 256 -1.62 -16.59 -9.89
CA PRO A 256 -0.33 -17.14 -9.48
C PRO A 256 0.66 -16.11 -8.97
N ILE A 257 1.38 -16.51 -7.93
CA ILE A 257 2.48 -15.76 -7.34
C ILE A 257 3.72 -16.63 -7.36
N ILE A 258 4.84 -16.08 -7.84
CA ILE A 258 6.16 -16.70 -7.72
C ILE A 258 6.97 -15.81 -6.80
N THR A 259 7.53 -16.40 -5.74
CA THR A 259 8.42 -15.69 -4.83
C THR A 259 9.84 -16.25 -4.91
N TYR A 260 10.82 -15.36 -4.80
CA TYR A 260 12.22 -15.73 -4.71
C TYR A 260 12.70 -15.65 -3.26
N LYS A 261 13.07 -16.78 -2.68
CA LYS A 261 13.57 -16.89 -1.30
C LYS A 261 12.69 -16.22 -0.23
N ALA A 262 11.36 -16.30 -0.41
CA ALA A 262 10.45 -15.81 0.60
C ALA A 262 10.67 -16.56 1.93
N ILE A 263 10.64 -15.83 3.03
CA ILE A 263 10.87 -16.38 4.38
C ILE A 263 9.58 -16.75 5.10
N ALA A 264 8.46 -16.10 4.77
CA ALA A 264 7.17 -16.28 5.41
C ALA A 264 6.06 -16.60 4.41
N ARG A 265 5.01 -17.32 4.84
CA ARG A 265 3.82 -17.67 4.05
C ARG A 265 4.20 -18.13 2.63
N LYS A 266 5.12 -19.12 2.57
CA LYS A 266 5.78 -19.55 1.32
C LYS A 266 4.82 -20.21 0.33
N ASP A 267 3.75 -20.79 0.83
CA ASP A 267 2.73 -21.56 0.12
C ASP A 267 1.60 -20.69 -0.49
N LYS A 268 1.76 -19.36 -0.51
CA LYS A 268 0.86 -18.48 -1.30
C LYS A 268 1.07 -18.60 -2.81
N GLY A 269 2.11 -19.32 -3.23
CA GLY A 269 2.50 -19.57 -4.61
C GLY A 269 3.80 -20.38 -4.67
N ILE A 270 4.44 -20.43 -5.83
CA ILE A 270 5.70 -21.13 -6.00
C ILE A 270 6.83 -20.31 -5.40
N ASN A 271 7.51 -20.84 -4.38
CA ASN A 271 8.70 -20.21 -3.79
C ASN A 271 9.97 -20.85 -4.34
N ILE A 272 10.66 -20.19 -5.25
CA ILE A 272 11.93 -20.67 -5.81
C ILE A 272 13.12 -20.21 -4.95
N ILE A 273 14.14 -21.05 -4.88
CA ILE A 273 15.37 -20.77 -4.11
C ILE A 273 16.54 -20.47 -5.05
N GLU A 274 16.56 -21.06 -6.24
CA GLU A 274 17.57 -20.83 -7.27
C GLU A 274 16.97 -20.07 -8.45
N ALA A 275 17.71 -19.11 -8.97
CA ALA A 275 17.23 -18.27 -10.09
C ALA A 275 16.90 -19.09 -11.35
N LYS A 276 17.67 -20.18 -11.61
CA LYS A 276 17.44 -21.08 -12.75
C LYS A 276 16.04 -21.71 -12.79
N ASP A 277 15.35 -21.80 -11.63
CA ASP A 277 14.03 -22.42 -11.51
C ASP A 277 12.90 -21.48 -11.99
N LEU A 278 13.22 -20.18 -12.24
CA LEU A 278 12.23 -19.16 -12.60
C LEU A 278 11.38 -19.57 -13.82
N HIS A 279 12.02 -20.07 -14.89
CA HIS A 279 11.30 -20.43 -16.10
C HIS A 279 10.34 -21.61 -15.87
N GLY A 280 10.76 -22.62 -15.12
CA GLY A 280 9.89 -23.75 -14.75
C GLY A 280 8.70 -23.29 -13.88
N ALA A 281 8.95 -22.38 -12.94
CA ALA A 281 7.90 -21.80 -12.10
C ALA A 281 6.88 -20.99 -12.90
N ILE A 282 7.33 -20.17 -13.87
CA ILE A 282 6.44 -19.41 -14.76
C ILE A 282 5.56 -20.38 -15.56
N THR A 283 6.17 -21.40 -16.19
CA THR A 283 5.44 -22.37 -17.00
C THR A 283 4.37 -23.10 -16.18
N ARG A 284 4.71 -23.57 -14.97
CA ARG A 284 3.78 -24.23 -14.05
C ARG A 284 2.65 -23.29 -13.61
N SER A 285 2.97 -22.05 -13.26
CA SER A 285 1.99 -21.04 -12.87
C SER A 285 0.97 -20.73 -13.95
N LEU A 286 1.40 -20.70 -15.22
CA LEU A 286 0.51 -20.47 -16.37
C LEU A 286 -0.36 -21.69 -16.70
N LEU A 287 0.15 -22.92 -16.49
CA LEU A 287 -0.59 -24.16 -16.74
C LEU A 287 -1.58 -24.47 -15.60
N GLU A 288 -1.21 -24.21 -14.36
CA GLU A 288 -1.98 -24.53 -13.16
C GLU A 288 -2.25 -23.30 -12.30
N PRO A 289 -2.99 -22.29 -12.79
CA PRO A 289 -3.12 -20.99 -12.11
C PRO A 289 -3.81 -21.06 -10.75
N LEU A 290 -4.60 -22.09 -10.49
CA LEU A 290 -5.33 -22.29 -9.24
C LEU A 290 -4.63 -23.20 -8.24
N GLU A 291 -3.44 -23.70 -8.54
CA GLU A 291 -2.72 -24.66 -7.68
C GLU A 291 -2.61 -24.23 -6.21
N PHE A 292 -2.38 -22.94 -5.94
CA PHE A 292 -2.26 -22.38 -4.58
C PHE A 292 -3.45 -21.51 -4.18
N SER A 293 -4.62 -21.66 -4.82
CA SER A 293 -5.79 -20.82 -4.57
C SER A 293 -6.25 -20.90 -3.11
N GLU A 294 -6.32 -22.09 -2.51
CA GLU A 294 -6.73 -22.24 -1.11
C GLU A 294 -5.84 -21.45 -0.16
N SER A 295 -4.52 -21.55 -0.32
CA SER A 295 -3.56 -20.80 0.52
C SER A 295 -3.66 -19.29 0.29
N ARG A 296 -3.84 -18.84 -0.96
CA ARG A 296 -4.03 -17.41 -1.27
C ARG A 296 -5.29 -16.86 -0.62
N GLN A 297 -6.41 -17.57 -0.71
CA GLN A 297 -7.69 -17.17 -0.10
C GLN A 297 -7.61 -17.19 1.42
N PHE A 298 -6.95 -18.20 2.00
CA PHE A 298 -6.69 -18.25 3.44
C PHE A 298 -5.93 -17.00 3.91
N TYR A 299 -4.78 -16.69 3.30
CA TYR A 299 -4.00 -15.52 3.68
C TYR A 299 -4.75 -14.21 3.44
N LEU A 300 -5.49 -14.10 2.34
CA LEU A 300 -6.33 -12.93 2.09
C LEU A 300 -7.32 -12.73 3.25
N SER A 301 -7.98 -13.79 3.72
CA SER A 301 -8.96 -13.70 4.81
C SER A 301 -8.36 -13.24 6.15
N GLU A 302 -7.06 -13.53 6.38
CA GLU A 302 -6.35 -13.14 7.60
C GLU A 302 -5.87 -11.69 7.57
N ILE A 303 -5.36 -11.24 6.40
CA ILE A 303 -4.71 -9.93 6.27
C ILE A 303 -5.64 -8.83 5.75
N GLN A 304 -6.76 -9.18 5.11
CA GLN A 304 -7.75 -8.25 4.56
C GLN A 304 -9.17 -8.75 4.87
N SER A 305 -9.79 -8.19 5.90
CA SER A 305 -11.11 -8.67 6.36
C SER A 305 -12.26 -8.31 5.43
N TYR A 306 -12.09 -7.30 4.58
CA TYR A 306 -13.15 -6.79 3.72
C TYR A 306 -12.70 -6.77 2.26
N THR A 307 -13.52 -7.35 1.39
CA THR A 307 -13.27 -7.48 -0.06
C THR A 307 -14.38 -6.81 -0.90
N ASP A 308 -15.04 -5.80 -0.33
CA ASP A 308 -16.21 -5.14 -0.92
C ASP A 308 -15.93 -3.73 -1.49
N GLY A 309 -14.65 -3.30 -1.52
CA GLY A 309 -14.25 -1.98 -2.01
C GLY A 309 -14.74 -0.80 -1.18
N ARG A 310 -14.99 -1.02 0.13
CA ARG A 310 -15.57 0.01 1.03
C ARG A 310 -14.70 0.32 2.24
N SER A 311 -13.41 0.04 2.18
CA SER A 311 -12.49 0.30 3.30
C SER A 311 -12.37 1.79 3.57
N SER A 312 -12.33 2.64 2.55
CA SER A 312 -12.34 4.11 2.67
C SER A 312 -13.55 4.60 3.47
N LYS A 313 -14.75 4.08 3.18
CA LYS A 313 -15.97 4.38 3.95
C LYS A 313 -15.82 3.99 5.42
N ARG A 314 -15.23 2.80 5.69
CA ARG A 314 -15.05 2.32 7.07
C ARG A 314 -14.04 3.17 7.84
N VAL A 315 -12.97 3.63 7.19
CA VAL A 315 -12.00 4.56 7.77
C VAL A 315 -12.68 5.86 8.21
N ILE A 316 -13.48 6.47 7.34
CA ILE A 316 -14.18 7.71 7.64
C ILE A 316 -15.23 7.50 8.75
N ASN A 317 -15.99 6.42 8.71
CA ASN A 317 -16.94 6.08 9.77
C ASN A 317 -16.24 5.85 11.11
N ALA A 318 -15.12 5.12 11.12
CA ALA A 318 -14.32 4.90 12.34
C ALA A 318 -13.82 6.20 12.97
N ILE A 319 -13.41 7.18 12.15
CA ILE A 319 -13.01 8.52 12.61
C ILE A 319 -14.22 9.26 13.20
N LYS A 320 -15.35 9.33 12.45
CA LYS A 320 -16.57 10.02 12.89
C LYS A 320 -17.12 9.45 14.20
N GLU A 321 -17.23 8.12 14.30
CA GLU A 321 -17.64 7.43 15.51
C GLU A 321 -16.72 7.72 16.68
N SER A 322 -15.41 7.63 16.47
CA SER A 322 -14.43 7.85 17.54
C SER A 322 -14.45 9.29 18.07
N ILE A 323 -14.72 10.28 17.22
CA ILE A 323 -14.89 11.68 17.61
C ILE A 323 -16.23 11.86 18.35
N SER A 324 -17.36 11.36 17.79
CA SER A 324 -18.69 11.56 18.37
C SER A 324 -18.86 10.86 19.72
N GLU A 325 -18.22 9.71 19.93
CA GLU A 325 -18.23 8.96 21.19
C GLU A 325 -17.20 9.47 22.22
N ASP A 326 -16.46 10.49 21.85
CA ASP A 326 -15.37 11.08 22.67
C ASP A 326 -14.41 10.01 23.23
N ILE A 327 -14.02 9.06 22.35
CA ILE A 327 -13.15 7.94 22.77
C ILE A 327 -11.81 8.46 23.26
N PHE A 328 -11.29 9.53 22.66
CA PHE A 328 -9.93 10.02 22.90
C PHE A 328 -9.76 10.68 24.25
N SER A 329 -10.81 11.29 24.83
CA SER A 329 -10.77 11.85 26.20
C SER A 329 -10.61 10.78 27.27
N LYS A 330 -11.04 9.54 26.97
CA LYS A 330 -10.97 8.38 27.85
C LYS A 330 -9.62 7.67 27.83
N LEU A 331 -8.74 8.04 26.89
CA LEU A 331 -7.41 7.46 26.76
C LEU A 331 -6.40 8.13 27.71
N LYS A 332 -5.36 7.38 28.06
CA LYS A 332 -4.21 7.96 28.78
C LYS A 332 -3.46 8.96 27.89
N PRO A 333 -2.78 9.96 28.47
CA PRO A 333 -1.90 10.84 27.69
C PRO A 333 -0.84 10.05 26.92
N LYS A 334 -0.62 10.44 25.68
CA LYS A 334 0.45 9.89 24.84
C LYS A 334 1.84 10.30 25.34
N PRO A 335 2.89 9.50 25.06
CA PRO A 335 4.27 9.90 25.31
C PRO A 335 4.61 11.23 24.63
N LYS A 336 5.37 12.09 25.29
CA LYS A 336 5.70 13.45 24.78
C LYS A 336 6.53 13.46 23.48
N ASN A 337 7.28 12.38 23.16
CA ASN A 337 8.02 12.18 21.90
C ASN A 337 8.92 13.38 21.47
N TRP A 338 9.55 14.09 22.39
CA TRP A 338 10.30 15.34 22.13
C TRP A 338 11.36 15.19 21.05
N LEU A 339 12.19 14.14 21.15
CA LEU A 339 13.25 13.90 20.17
C LEU A 339 12.68 13.60 18.78
N ARG A 340 11.58 12.86 18.72
CA ARG A 340 10.91 12.54 17.46
C ARG A 340 10.27 13.79 16.84
N ASN A 341 9.57 14.57 17.63
CA ASN A 341 8.98 15.84 17.19
C ASN A 341 10.04 16.83 16.71
N ARG A 342 11.21 16.92 17.39
CA ARG A 342 12.33 17.76 16.92
C ARG A 342 12.87 17.31 15.55
N LYS A 343 12.96 15.98 15.32
CA LYS A 343 13.36 15.45 13.99
C LYS A 343 12.31 15.77 12.92
N ILE A 344 11.02 15.67 13.27
CA ILE A 344 9.92 15.99 12.34
C ILE A 344 9.93 17.47 11.99
N LYS A 345 10.05 18.39 12.95
CA LYS A 345 10.20 19.83 12.70
C LYS A 345 11.35 20.12 11.74
N LYS A 346 12.53 19.54 12.00
CA LYS A 346 13.67 19.69 11.09
C LYS A 346 13.40 19.17 9.68
N MET A 347 12.65 18.06 9.56
CA MET A 347 12.27 17.48 8.26
C MET A 347 11.29 18.39 7.51
N LEU A 348 10.35 19.01 8.21
CA LEU A 348 9.36 19.92 7.64
C LEU A 348 9.94 21.33 7.41
N LYS A 349 11.14 21.62 7.89
CA LYS A 349 11.76 22.96 7.92
C LYS A 349 10.96 23.97 8.75
N ASP A 350 10.26 23.48 9.80
CA ASP A 350 9.54 24.28 10.78
C ASP A 350 10.47 24.86 11.87
#